data_07af74681df5b8402d42b01339891a32
#
_entry.id   07af74681df5b8402d42b01339891a32
#
_cell.length_a   1.000
_cell.length_b   1.000
_cell.length_c   1.000
_cell.angle_alpha   90.00
_cell.angle_beta   90.00
_cell.angle_gamma   90.00
#
_symmetry.space_group_name_H-M   'P 1'
#
loop_
_entity.id
_entity.type
_entity.pdbx_description
1 polymer ?
#
loop_
_entity_poly.entity_id
_entity_poly.type
_entity_poly.pdbx_seq_one_letter_code
_entity_poly.pdbx_strand_id
1 'polypeptide(L)'
;MRNAPKVFLLVTIILLNCSKTNVVKLPITTTSPSALELYNKAMLSFDVGDGLEKRAALDSALALDPNFAMALEMYESPDPRLRIEHQERAKKMADKITEAERKMLKIRESYRNGDMDMALENARWLVDNHNDSFESYLWLGVVQSDRNELDNAITSLKQAIERNEDCYECNQILMGHHIAAGSQVMLPEDRRDVDLGMQYGDELIRIRNDHGAPFHLKANCYRQLGEFEKAKPLYEKSIEKRKGLSSEGTAYVVSGHNYMFGGDLTTARERYASAIKLVDDNPNSWFILNLYLTYSYIFDNDYIGAIDNISSVEIQLDERNFDEITLLLRKGQASWHKMICYAHNQMEDEAYSALGQRIKFNKKRAELLKDANVTREVKSDEQFQTAWVNILFGKYEDAKKNLEKLKKIQKQRNDPTAMYGYHGLAGMAHLMEGNHELALENFNNGNETAIYFNYFKGLALKAAGNDEDAKKIFNEIAKTNFSSWNIAIVRRLAKKQLGQA
;
A
#
# COMPACT_ATOMS: atom_id res chain seq x y z
N MET A 1 -40.24 75.54 -0.49
CA MET A 1 -39.58 74.67 -1.47
C MET A 1 -38.20 74.26 -0.97
N ARG A 2 -38.03 73.11 -0.40
CA ARG A 2 -36.74 72.65 0.18
C ARG A 2 -36.19 71.57 -0.71
N ASN A 3 -35.02 71.82 -1.31
CA ASN A 3 -34.27 70.85 -2.08
C ASN A 3 -33.62 69.81 -1.12
N ALA A 4 -33.93 68.53 -1.31
CA ALA A 4 -33.21 67.43 -0.65
C ALA A 4 -32.03 66.97 -1.54
N PRO A 5 -30.85 66.74 -0.97
CA PRO A 5 -29.70 66.20 -1.73
C PRO A 5 -29.86 64.69 -1.99
N LYS A 6 -29.64 64.32 -3.24
CA LYS A 6 -29.54 62.91 -3.62
C LYS A 6 -28.18 62.35 -3.15
N VAL A 7 -28.21 61.46 -2.18
CA VAL A 7 -27.04 60.67 -1.77
C VAL A 7 -26.83 59.57 -2.80
N PHE A 8 -25.73 59.65 -3.56
CA PHE A 8 -25.24 58.54 -4.41
C PHE A 8 -24.48 57.54 -3.54
N LEU A 9 -25.06 56.36 -3.31
CA LEU A 9 -24.38 55.26 -2.66
C LEU A 9 -23.46 54.58 -3.68
N LEU A 10 -22.16 54.79 -3.57
CA LEU A 10 -21.14 54.13 -4.36
C LEU A 10 -20.96 52.72 -3.76
N VAL A 11 -21.58 51.70 -4.37
CA VAL A 11 -21.31 50.29 -4.03
C VAL A 11 -20.01 49.89 -4.71
N THR A 12 -18.91 49.89 -3.95
CA THR A 12 -17.62 49.35 -4.39
C THR A 12 -17.73 47.84 -4.33
N ILE A 13 -18.00 47.20 -5.47
CA ILE A 13 -17.88 45.72 -5.62
C ILE A 13 -16.38 45.43 -5.59
N ILE A 14 -15.89 44.95 -4.44
CA ILE A 14 -14.56 44.35 -4.36
C ILE A 14 -14.70 42.95 -5.04
N LEU A 15 -14.34 42.91 -6.31
CA LEU A 15 -14.07 41.64 -6.99
C LEU A 15 -12.80 41.07 -6.35
N LEU A 16 -12.96 40.19 -5.38
CA LEU A 16 -11.92 39.25 -4.98
C LEU A 16 -11.60 38.39 -6.20
N ASN A 17 -10.68 38.86 -7.02
CA ASN A 17 -9.99 37.97 -7.94
C ASN A 17 -9.22 36.98 -7.08
N CYS A 18 -9.80 35.79 -6.86
CA CYS A 18 -9.03 34.60 -6.56
C CYS A 18 -8.12 34.35 -7.77
N SER A 19 -6.94 34.97 -7.78
CA SER A 19 -5.85 34.54 -8.66
C SER A 19 -5.54 33.11 -8.24
N LYS A 20 -5.90 32.11 -9.06
CA LYS A 20 -5.31 30.78 -8.94
C LYS A 20 -3.80 31.01 -8.94
N THR A 21 -3.14 30.77 -7.82
CA THR A 21 -1.69 30.79 -7.73
C THR A 21 -1.17 29.84 -8.81
N ASN A 22 -0.29 30.33 -9.67
CA ASN A 22 0.33 29.47 -10.68
C ASN A 22 1.07 28.35 -9.97
N VAL A 23 0.54 27.14 -10.05
CA VAL A 23 1.15 25.97 -9.42
C VAL A 23 2.46 25.68 -10.13
N VAL A 24 3.57 25.81 -9.41
CA VAL A 24 4.90 25.49 -9.94
C VAL A 24 5.12 23.98 -9.83
N LYS A 25 5.51 23.37 -10.95
CA LYS A 25 5.89 21.94 -11.05
C LYS A 25 7.38 21.80 -11.28
N LEU A 26 7.90 20.64 -10.95
CA LEU A 26 9.26 20.25 -11.35
C LEU A 26 9.35 20.20 -12.89
N PRO A 27 10.49 20.63 -13.46
CA PRO A 27 10.67 20.59 -14.91
C PRO A 27 10.73 19.16 -15.41
N ILE A 28 10.01 18.88 -16.51
CA ILE A 28 9.95 17.57 -17.18
C ILE A 28 10.39 17.74 -18.63
N THR A 29 11.38 16.95 -19.06
CA THR A 29 11.98 17.00 -20.38
C THR A 29 11.32 16.01 -21.34
N THR A 30 10.80 16.51 -22.44
CA THR A 30 10.33 15.72 -23.59
C THR A 30 10.46 16.53 -24.87
N THR A 31 10.61 15.85 -26.00
CA THR A 31 10.67 16.48 -27.34
C THR A 31 9.29 16.80 -27.89
N SER A 32 8.20 16.33 -27.23
CA SER A 32 6.83 16.43 -27.71
C SER A 32 5.89 17.03 -26.65
N PRO A 33 5.31 18.22 -26.87
CA PRO A 33 4.30 18.79 -25.98
C PRO A 33 3.11 17.83 -25.77
N SER A 34 2.66 17.12 -26.81
CA SER A 34 1.57 16.15 -26.71
C SER A 34 1.97 14.92 -25.88
N ALA A 35 3.26 14.51 -25.87
CA ALA A 35 3.74 13.48 -24.98
C ALA A 35 3.67 13.93 -23.49
N LEU A 36 3.96 15.20 -23.22
CA LEU A 36 3.83 15.78 -21.88
C LEU A 36 2.37 15.80 -21.41
N GLU A 37 1.43 16.16 -22.27
CA GLU A 37 0.00 16.14 -21.95
C GLU A 37 -0.47 14.72 -21.60
N LEU A 38 -0.05 13.71 -22.37
CA LEU A 38 -0.35 12.30 -22.10
C LEU A 38 0.29 11.80 -20.82
N TYR A 39 1.52 12.20 -20.54
CA TYR A 39 2.18 11.91 -19.27
C TYR A 39 1.42 12.53 -18.09
N ASN A 40 1.02 13.79 -18.18
CA ASN A 40 0.21 14.43 -17.14
C ASN A 40 -1.13 13.71 -16.94
N LYS A 41 -1.79 13.27 -18.01
CA LYS A 41 -3.00 12.43 -17.94
C LYS A 41 -2.72 11.10 -17.22
N ALA A 42 -1.58 10.47 -17.51
CA ALA A 42 -1.19 9.24 -16.84
C ALA A 42 -0.99 9.45 -15.32
N MET A 43 -0.42 10.57 -14.89
CA MET A 43 -0.26 10.90 -13.48
C MET A 43 -1.61 11.11 -12.79
N LEU A 44 -2.58 11.77 -13.44
CA LEU A 44 -3.95 11.88 -12.92
C LEU A 44 -4.66 10.52 -12.77
N SER A 45 -4.38 9.55 -13.66
CA SER A 45 -4.89 8.18 -13.53
C SER A 45 -4.17 7.42 -12.43
N PHE A 46 -2.89 7.69 -12.20
CA PHE A 46 -2.11 7.13 -11.10
C PHE A 46 -2.69 7.55 -9.74
N ASP A 47 -3.00 8.83 -9.56
CA ASP A 47 -3.56 9.38 -8.32
C ASP A 47 -4.83 8.65 -7.87
N VAL A 48 -5.65 8.20 -8.80
CA VAL A 48 -6.92 7.53 -8.52
C VAL A 48 -6.87 6.00 -8.65
N GLY A 49 -5.70 5.44 -8.96
CA GLY A 49 -5.47 4.00 -9.02
C GLY A 49 -5.98 3.32 -10.30
N ASP A 50 -6.15 4.06 -11.40
CA ASP A 50 -6.56 3.52 -12.70
C ASP A 50 -5.33 3.07 -13.51
N GLY A 51 -4.78 1.93 -13.15
CA GLY A 51 -3.51 1.44 -13.69
C GLY A 51 -3.51 1.12 -15.19
N LEU A 52 -4.63 0.68 -15.77
CA LEU A 52 -4.72 0.43 -17.23
C LEU A 52 -4.77 1.74 -18.01
N GLU A 53 -5.55 2.71 -17.54
CA GLU A 53 -5.67 4.04 -18.12
C GLU A 53 -4.34 4.79 -18.05
N LYS A 54 -3.63 4.68 -16.91
CA LYS A 54 -2.26 5.19 -16.75
C LYS A 54 -1.33 4.60 -17.82
N ARG A 55 -1.35 3.26 -17.97
CA ARG A 55 -0.48 2.58 -18.91
C ARG A 55 -0.78 2.99 -20.35
N ALA A 56 -2.05 3.00 -20.75
CA ALA A 56 -2.46 3.41 -22.10
C ALA A 56 -2.01 4.84 -22.44
N ALA A 57 -2.07 5.75 -21.47
CA ALA A 57 -1.58 7.12 -21.64
C ALA A 57 -0.04 7.17 -21.75
N LEU A 58 0.69 6.37 -20.95
CA LEU A 58 2.15 6.28 -21.06
C LEU A 58 2.60 5.59 -22.36
N ASP A 59 1.91 4.55 -22.83
CA ASP A 59 2.16 3.94 -24.15
C ASP A 59 2.05 4.98 -25.27
N SER A 60 1.00 5.80 -25.21
CA SER A 60 0.78 6.88 -26.19
C SER A 60 1.85 7.97 -26.08
N ALA A 61 2.27 8.34 -24.87
CA ALA A 61 3.35 9.30 -24.66
C ALA A 61 4.69 8.79 -25.21
N LEU A 62 5.02 7.52 -24.96
CA LEU A 62 6.24 6.86 -25.45
C LEU A 62 6.23 6.60 -26.95
N ALA A 63 5.05 6.47 -27.57
CA ALA A 63 4.93 6.43 -29.03
C ALA A 63 5.30 7.78 -29.69
N LEU A 64 5.02 8.91 -29.01
CA LEU A 64 5.37 10.26 -29.49
C LEU A 64 6.81 10.66 -29.13
N ASP A 65 7.31 10.22 -28.00
CA ASP A 65 8.70 10.43 -27.57
C ASP A 65 9.24 9.15 -26.90
N PRO A 66 9.87 8.25 -27.67
CA PRO A 66 10.42 7.00 -27.14
C PRO A 66 11.53 7.17 -26.07
N ASN A 67 12.11 8.37 -25.97
CA ASN A 67 13.17 8.70 -25.02
C ASN A 67 12.68 9.55 -23.84
N PHE A 68 11.38 9.65 -23.62
CA PHE A 68 10.79 10.40 -22.53
C PHE A 68 11.10 9.70 -21.19
N ALA A 69 12.17 10.14 -20.51
CA ALA A 69 12.73 9.48 -19.35
C ALA A 69 11.72 9.26 -18.21
N MET A 70 10.94 10.28 -17.87
CA MET A 70 9.95 10.17 -16.79
C MET A 70 8.79 9.24 -17.17
N ALA A 71 8.36 9.21 -18.44
CA ALA A 71 7.34 8.27 -18.88
C ALA A 71 7.84 6.82 -18.83
N LEU A 72 9.11 6.57 -19.21
CA LEU A 72 9.76 5.27 -19.09
C LEU A 72 9.85 4.82 -17.63
N GLU A 73 10.26 5.70 -16.72
CA GLU A 73 10.39 5.38 -15.29
C GLU A 73 9.03 5.09 -14.62
N MET A 74 7.99 5.86 -14.99
CA MET A 74 6.65 5.72 -14.41
C MET A 74 5.83 4.58 -15.04
N TYR A 75 6.41 3.88 -16.03
CA TYR A 75 5.75 2.78 -16.72
C TYR A 75 5.68 1.54 -15.84
N GLU A 76 4.49 1.18 -15.43
CA GLU A 76 4.21 -0.04 -14.70
C GLU A 76 3.70 -1.12 -15.66
N SER A 77 4.39 -2.25 -15.70
CA SER A 77 3.99 -3.43 -16.48
C SER A 77 3.81 -4.64 -15.58
N PRO A 78 2.81 -5.51 -15.86
CA PRO A 78 2.76 -6.83 -15.26
C PRO A 78 3.99 -7.68 -15.63
N ASP A 79 4.56 -7.47 -16.84
CA ASP A 79 5.86 -8.09 -17.21
C ASP A 79 7.01 -7.30 -16.58
N PRO A 80 7.70 -7.87 -15.58
CA PRO A 80 8.82 -7.20 -14.92
C PRO A 80 10.00 -6.94 -15.86
N ARG A 81 10.17 -7.71 -16.93
CA ARG A 81 11.28 -7.51 -17.90
C ARG A 81 11.10 -6.19 -18.63
N LEU A 82 9.88 -5.91 -19.11
CA LEU A 82 9.57 -4.65 -19.78
C LEU A 82 9.76 -3.46 -18.83
N ARG A 83 9.38 -3.62 -17.57
CA ARG A 83 9.62 -2.59 -16.55
C ARG A 83 11.12 -2.34 -16.35
N ILE A 84 11.92 -3.39 -16.18
CA ILE A 84 13.38 -3.29 -16.04
C ILE A 84 14.01 -2.63 -17.28
N GLU A 85 13.60 -3.07 -18.49
CA GLU A 85 14.06 -2.45 -19.74
C GLU A 85 13.78 -0.95 -19.78
N HIS A 86 12.57 -0.53 -19.44
CA HIS A 86 12.18 0.88 -19.42
C HIS A 86 13.01 1.67 -18.39
N GLN A 87 13.23 1.14 -17.20
CA GLN A 87 14.06 1.77 -16.17
C GLN A 87 15.51 1.95 -16.64
N GLU A 88 16.10 0.95 -17.28
CA GLU A 88 17.44 1.06 -17.85
C GLU A 88 17.51 2.07 -19.02
N ARG A 89 16.45 2.19 -19.83
CA ARG A 89 16.34 3.22 -20.86
C ARG A 89 16.24 4.61 -20.26
N ALA A 90 15.41 4.79 -19.23
CA ALA A 90 15.28 6.06 -18.50
C ALA A 90 16.65 6.50 -17.94
N LYS A 91 17.39 5.58 -17.32
CA LYS A 91 18.72 5.82 -16.77
C LYS A 91 19.72 6.29 -17.84
N LYS A 92 19.68 5.72 -19.05
CA LYS A 92 20.54 6.14 -20.17
C LYS A 92 20.25 7.56 -20.68
N MET A 93 19.10 8.14 -20.29
CA MET A 93 18.75 9.51 -20.64
C MET A 93 19.28 10.55 -19.65
N ALA A 94 19.97 10.15 -18.58
CA ALA A 94 20.38 11.01 -17.49
C ALA A 94 21.12 12.30 -17.94
N ASP A 95 21.93 12.23 -18.98
CA ASP A 95 22.68 13.40 -19.50
C ASP A 95 21.83 14.33 -20.36
N LYS A 96 20.58 13.95 -20.69
CA LYS A 96 19.65 14.69 -21.59
C LYS A 96 18.44 15.29 -20.87
N ILE A 97 18.34 15.10 -19.58
CA ILE A 97 17.23 15.57 -18.74
C ILE A 97 17.73 16.56 -17.70
N THR A 98 16.80 17.26 -17.05
CA THR A 98 17.13 18.22 -15.99
C THR A 98 17.75 17.54 -14.75
N GLU A 99 18.42 18.32 -13.90
CA GLU A 99 18.92 17.80 -12.63
C GLU A 99 17.80 17.33 -11.72
N ALA A 100 16.65 18.03 -11.70
CA ALA A 100 15.47 17.64 -10.94
C ALA A 100 14.98 16.24 -11.35
N GLU A 101 14.86 15.97 -12.66
CA GLU A 101 14.48 14.64 -13.16
C GLU A 101 15.51 13.58 -12.78
N ARG A 102 16.82 13.89 -12.87
CA ARG A 102 17.87 12.96 -12.39
C ARG A 102 17.66 12.59 -10.92
N LYS A 103 17.32 13.57 -10.08
CA LYS A 103 17.03 13.34 -8.66
C LYS A 103 15.78 12.48 -8.45
N MET A 104 14.71 12.74 -9.20
CA MET A 104 13.50 11.89 -9.16
C MET A 104 13.80 10.44 -9.57
N LEU A 105 14.58 10.23 -10.65
CA LEU A 105 15.03 8.89 -11.06
C LEU A 105 15.86 8.23 -9.96
N LYS A 106 16.75 8.98 -9.31
CA LYS A 106 17.59 8.48 -8.22
C LYS A 106 16.77 8.08 -6.98
N ILE A 107 15.76 8.85 -6.61
CA ILE A 107 14.85 8.49 -5.53
C ILE A 107 14.21 7.12 -5.85
N ARG A 108 13.64 6.93 -7.05
CA ARG A 108 13.00 5.67 -7.43
C ARG A 108 13.99 4.50 -7.54
N GLU A 109 15.20 4.74 -8.04
CA GLU A 109 16.31 3.75 -8.03
C GLU A 109 16.67 3.35 -6.60
N SER A 110 16.74 4.32 -5.68
CA SER A 110 17.03 4.09 -4.27
C SER A 110 15.98 3.21 -3.59
N TYR A 111 14.69 3.43 -3.87
CA TYR A 111 13.62 2.54 -3.40
C TYR A 111 13.83 1.10 -3.87
N ARG A 112 14.13 0.89 -5.16
CA ARG A 112 14.38 -0.45 -5.70
C ARG A 112 15.61 -1.13 -5.07
N ASN A 113 16.60 -0.34 -4.71
CA ASN A 113 17.84 -0.83 -4.09
C ASN A 113 17.70 -1.00 -2.57
N GLY A 114 16.64 -0.45 -1.95
CA GLY A 114 16.45 -0.38 -0.50
C GLY A 114 17.48 0.57 0.13
N ASP A 115 17.84 1.67 -0.56
CA ASP A 115 18.72 2.73 -0.06
C ASP A 115 17.89 3.99 0.26
N MET A 116 17.24 3.95 1.40
CA MET A 116 16.35 5.04 1.82
C MET A 116 17.10 6.30 2.27
N ASP A 117 18.39 6.19 2.60
CA ASP A 117 19.24 7.36 2.90
C ASP A 117 19.53 8.15 1.62
N MET A 118 19.89 7.46 0.55
CA MET A 118 20.06 8.08 -0.78
C MET A 118 18.74 8.66 -1.31
N ALA A 119 17.60 7.99 -1.08
CA ALA A 119 16.28 8.54 -1.42
C ALA A 119 16.03 9.87 -0.71
N LEU A 120 16.30 9.93 0.60
CA LEU A 120 16.13 11.14 1.41
C LEU A 120 17.06 12.28 0.97
N GLU A 121 18.33 11.98 0.70
CA GLU A 121 19.31 12.96 0.20
C GLU A 121 18.84 13.61 -1.10
N ASN A 122 18.38 12.81 -2.07
CA ASN A 122 17.89 13.33 -3.35
C ASN A 122 16.57 14.09 -3.21
N ALA A 123 15.67 13.68 -2.31
CA ALA A 123 14.43 14.41 -2.03
C ALA A 123 14.70 15.76 -1.35
N ARG A 124 15.66 15.85 -0.44
CA ARG A 124 16.12 17.11 0.15
C ARG A 124 16.71 18.04 -0.90
N TRP A 125 17.53 17.50 -1.80
CA TRP A 125 18.08 18.29 -2.89
C TRP A 125 16.98 18.93 -3.75
N LEU A 126 15.86 18.22 -4.03
CA LEU A 126 14.72 18.81 -4.75
C LEU A 126 14.15 20.02 -4.00
N VAL A 127 13.97 19.94 -2.68
CA VAL A 127 13.48 21.06 -1.88
C VAL A 127 14.47 22.22 -1.85
N ASP A 128 15.77 21.94 -1.71
CA ASP A 128 16.80 22.98 -1.63
C ASP A 128 16.93 23.78 -2.94
N ASN A 129 16.67 23.16 -4.08
CA ASN A 129 16.86 23.77 -5.40
C ASN A 129 15.56 24.16 -6.11
N HIS A 130 14.40 23.63 -5.67
CA HIS A 130 13.06 23.88 -6.22
C HIS A 130 12.04 24.04 -5.10
N ASN A 131 12.30 24.96 -4.17
CA ASN A 131 11.48 25.18 -2.98
C ASN A 131 10.12 25.84 -3.26
N ASP A 132 9.90 26.33 -4.46
CA ASP A 132 8.63 26.84 -4.96
C ASP A 132 7.73 25.76 -5.56
N SER A 133 8.26 24.58 -5.89
CA SER A 133 7.49 23.44 -6.42
C SER A 133 6.84 22.64 -5.29
N PHE A 134 5.53 22.35 -5.43
CA PHE A 134 4.85 21.46 -4.50
C PHE A 134 5.37 20.01 -4.59
N GLU A 135 5.78 19.56 -5.78
CA GLU A 135 6.26 18.22 -6.02
C GLU A 135 7.56 17.93 -5.25
N SER A 136 8.42 18.93 -5.05
CA SER A 136 9.64 18.80 -4.23
C SER A 136 9.32 18.37 -2.79
N TYR A 137 8.33 19.03 -2.20
CA TYR A 137 7.87 18.70 -0.84
C TYR A 137 7.05 17.40 -0.79
N LEU A 138 6.29 17.10 -1.84
CA LEU A 138 5.60 15.80 -1.96
C LEU A 138 6.62 14.65 -1.96
N TRP A 139 7.66 14.70 -2.82
CA TRP A 139 8.72 13.69 -2.83
C TRP A 139 9.40 13.54 -1.46
N LEU A 140 9.71 14.66 -0.80
CA LEU A 140 10.31 14.62 0.53
C LEU A 140 9.38 14.00 1.56
N GLY A 141 8.10 14.38 1.56
CA GLY A 141 7.09 13.85 2.48
C GLY A 141 6.83 12.35 2.29
N VAL A 142 6.81 11.87 1.04
CA VAL A 142 6.68 10.43 0.72
C VAL A 142 7.87 9.65 1.28
N VAL A 143 9.11 10.07 0.99
CA VAL A 143 10.32 9.40 1.49
C VAL A 143 10.36 9.38 3.01
N GLN A 144 10.01 10.49 3.67
CA GLN A 144 9.96 10.58 5.14
C GLN A 144 8.89 9.67 5.73
N SER A 145 7.72 9.56 5.09
CA SER A 145 6.66 8.62 5.50
C SER A 145 7.15 7.17 5.48
N ASP A 146 7.80 6.77 4.38
CA ASP A 146 8.29 5.39 4.19
C ASP A 146 9.48 5.07 5.11
N ARG A 147 10.19 6.10 5.58
CA ARG A 147 11.22 5.98 6.62
C ARG A 147 10.66 5.98 8.05
N ASN A 148 9.34 6.10 8.20
CA ASN A 148 8.66 6.27 9.49
C ASN A 148 9.04 7.58 10.23
N GLU A 149 9.48 8.61 9.50
CA GLU A 149 9.78 9.95 10.02
C GLU A 149 8.51 10.83 9.96
N LEU A 150 7.44 10.44 10.65
CA LEU A 150 6.07 10.92 10.43
C LEU A 150 5.89 12.41 10.68
N ASP A 151 6.56 13.00 11.68
CA ASP A 151 6.47 14.45 11.96
C ASP A 151 7.05 15.29 10.82
N ASN A 152 8.20 14.85 10.32
CA ASN A 152 8.84 15.48 9.17
C ASN A 152 7.97 15.32 7.91
N ALA A 153 7.41 14.13 7.70
CA ALA A 153 6.53 13.84 6.57
C ALA A 153 5.29 14.74 6.57
N ILE A 154 4.59 14.86 7.70
CA ILE A 154 3.43 15.74 7.86
C ILE A 154 3.80 17.19 7.56
N THR A 155 4.95 17.67 8.04
CA THR A 155 5.43 19.02 7.76
C THR A 155 5.66 19.22 6.27
N SER A 156 6.37 18.32 5.62
CA SER A 156 6.66 18.38 4.18
C SER A 156 5.38 18.32 3.34
N LEU A 157 4.46 17.40 3.64
CA LEU A 157 3.19 17.28 2.91
C LEU A 157 2.31 18.53 3.05
N LYS A 158 2.27 19.16 4.23
CA LYS A 158 1.59 20.44 4.43
C LYS A 158 2.23 21.56 3.60
N GLN A 159 3.57 21.61 3.53
CA GLN A 159 4.28 22.55 2.66
C GLN A 159 3.97 22.32 1.17
N ALA A 160 3.74 21.09 0.75
CA ALA A 160 3.27 20.78 -0.60
C ALA A 160 1.84 21.32 -0.83
N ILE A 161 0.92 21.13 0.11
CA ILE A 161 -0.46 21.63 0.04
C ILE A 161 -0.50 23.16 0.01
N GLU A 162 0.34 23.85 0.78
CA GLU A 162 0.44 25.33 0.74
C GLU A 162 0.81 25.86 -0.66
N ARG A 163 1.55 25.08 -1.46
CA ARG A 163 1.95 25.43 -2.84
C ARG A 163 0.96 24.94 -3.89
N ASN A 164 0.23 23.87 -3.59
CA ASN A 164 -0.83 23.36 -4.44
C ASN A 164 -1.94 22.75 -3.58
N GLU A 165 -3.01 23.53 -3.37
CA GLU A 165 -4.18 23.09 -2.58
C GLU A 165 -4.87 21.84 -3.18
N ASP A 166 -4.64 21.57 -4.47
CA ASP A 166 -5.17 20.41 -5.20
C ASP A 166 -4.19 19.21 -5.19
N CYS A 167 -3.21 19.15 -4.27
CA CYS A 167 -2.33 18.00 -4.12
C CYS A 167 -3.11 16.78 -3.59
N TYR A 168 -3.60 15.94 -4.51
CA TYR A 168 -4.38 14.74 -4.17
C TYR A 168 -3.60 13.77 -3.31
N GLU A 169 -2.38 13.40 -3.73
CA GLU A 169 -1.52 12.43 -3.03
C GLU A 169 -1.13 12.91 -1.62
N CYS A 170 -0.87 14.24 -1.45
CA CYS A 170 -0.59 14.81 -0.14
C CYS A 170 -1.76 14.60 0.83
N ASN A 171 -2.98 14.89 0.40
CA ASN A 171 -4.19 14.71 1.21
C ASN A 171 -4.45 13.22 1.50
N GLN A 172 -4.20 12.34 0.54
CA GLN A 172 -4.35 10.88 0.72
C GLN A 172 -3.38 10.34 1.78
N ILE A 173 -2.11 10.74 1.75
CA ILE A 173 -1.10 10.29 2.72
C ILE A 173 -1.45 10.83 4.11
N LEU A 174 -1.77 12.12 4.23
CA LEU A 174 -2.14 12.74 5.51
C LEU A 174 -3.40 12.11 6.10
N MET A 175 -4.42 11.83 5.27
CA MET A 175 -5.59 11.07 5.70
C MET A 175 -5.19 9.71 6.26
N GLY A 176 -4.30 8.99 5.57
CA GLY A 176 -3.81 7.68 5.97
C GLY A 176 -3.03 7.70 7.30
N HIS A 177 -2.28 8.76 7.58
CA HIS A 177 -1.59 8.92 8.86
C HIS A 177 -2.54 9.05 10.05
N HIS A 178 -3.70 9.65 9.87
CA HIS A 178 -4.69 9.85 10.94
C HIS A 178 -5.72 8.71 11.02
N ILE A 179 -6.10 8.14 9.88
CA ILE A 179 -7.07 7.05 9.80
C ILE A 179 -6.54 6.02 8.81
N ALA A 180 -6.30 4.79 9.24
CA ALA A 180 -5.78 3.70 8.38
C ALA A 180 -6.73 3.38 7.19
N ALA A 181 -6.82 4.30 6.25
CA ALA A 181 -7.70 4.19 5.09
C ALA A 181 -7.03 3.54 3.86
N GLY A 182 -5.77 3.17 3.99
CA GLY A 182 -4.94 2.59 2.94
C GLY A 182 -3.73 1.85 3.50
N SER A 183 -2.65 1.84 2.74
CA SER A 183 -1.37 1.19 3.08
C SER A 183 -0.37 2.11 3.77
N GLN A 184 -0.73 3.36 4.04
CA GLN A 184 0.15 4.33 4.67
C GLN A 184 0.46 3.97 6.12
N VAL A 185 1.62 4.39 6.58
CA VAL A 185 2.03 4.30 7.98
C VAL A 185 1.16 5.23 8.83
N MET A 186 0.53 4.69 9.88
CA MET A 186 -0.30 5.48 10.78
C MET A 186 0.51 6.11 11.91
N LEU A 187 0.04 7.26 12.38
CA LEU A 187 0.46 7.80 13.67
C LEU A 187 0.11 6.84 14.81
N PRO A 188 0.86 6.86 15.93
CA PRO A 188 0.42 6.24 17.17
C PRO A 188 -1.00 6.68 17.56
N GLU A 189 -1.77 5.81 18.25
CA GLU A 189 -3.20 6.04 18.51
C GLU A 189 -3.47 7.37 19.23
N ASP A 190 -2.65 7.71 20.21
CA ASP A 190 -2.73 8.94 21.00
C ASP A 190 -2.42 10.23 20.22
N ARG A 191 -1.89 10.11 19.01
CA ARG A 191 -1.54 11.22 18.11
C ARG A 191 -2.47 11.34 16.90
N ARG A 192 -3.40 10.41 16.73
CA ARG A 192 -4.36 10.43 15.62
C ARG A 192 -5.45 11.46 15.85
N ASP A 193 -5.69 12.29 14.85
CA ASP A 193 -6.82 13.22 14.80
C ASP A 193 -7.78 12.73 13.71
N VAL A 194 -8.86 12.06 14.15
CA VAL A 194 -9.87 11.47 13.27
C VAL A 194 -10.59 12.55 12.47
N ASP A 195 -10.93 13.68 13.08
CA ASP A 195 -11.65 14.75 12.41
C ASP A 195 -10.79 15.39 11.31
N LEU A 196 -9.51 15.59 11.58
CA LEU A 196 -8.56 16.06 10.58
C LEU A 196 -8.38 15.04 9.43
N GLY A 197 -8.29 13.75 9.74
CA GLY A 197 -8.26 12.70 8.73
C GLY A 197 -9.51 12.72 7.84
N MET A 198 -10.69 12.94 8.40
CA MET A 198 -11.95 13.07 7.65
C MET A 198 -11.99 14.33 6.78
N GLN A 199 -11.40 15.45 7.23
CA GLN A 199 -11.27 16.68 6.43
C GLN A 199 -10.38 16.44 5.20
N TYR A 200 -9.24 15.74 5.34
CA TYR A 200 -8.43 15.35 4.17
C TYR A 200 -9.24 14.45 3.19
N GLY A 201 -10.11 13.59 3.70
CA GLY A 201 -11.03 12.81 2.86
C GLY A 201 -12.04 13.68 2.11
N ASP A 202 -12.51 14.79 2.69
CA ASP A 202 -13.36 15.78 2.00
C ASP A 202 -12.59 16.50 0.90
N GLU A 203 -11.32 16.87 1.16
CA GLU A 203 -10.46 17.49 0.16
C GLU A 203 -10.20 16.56 -1.04
N LEU A 204 -10.01 15.26 -0.82
CA LEU A 204 -9.90 14.29 -1.92
C LEU A 204 -11.14 14.32 -2.82
N ILE A 205 -12.35 14.36 -2.24
CA ILE A 205 -13.60 14.45 -2.98
C ILE A 205 -13.72 15.80 -3.71
N ARG A 206 -13.31 16.92 -3.08
CA ARG A 206 -13.29 18.24 -3.71
C ARG A 206 -12.40 18.23 -4.95
N ILE A 207 -11.19 17.67 -4.84
CA ILE A 207 -10.19 17.67 -5.91
C ILE A 207 -10.60 16.76 -7.08
N ARG A 208 -11.14 15.57 -6.78
CA ARG A 208 -11.47 14.56 -7.80
C ARG A 208 -12.91 14.02 -7.65
N ASN A 209 -13.89 14.92 -7.63
CA ASN A 209 -15.31 14.53 -7.58
C ASN A 209 -15.82 13.87 -8.88
N ASP A 210 -15.04 13.94 -9.94
CA ASP A 210 -15.27 13.28 -11.22
C ASP A 210 -15.04 11.76 -11.16
N HIS A 211 -14.26 11.27 -10.20
CA HIS A 211 -13.86 9.87 -10.07
C HIS A 211 -14.39 9.20 -8.80
N GLY A 212 -14.49 7.85 -8.83
CA GLY A 212 -14.98 7.07 -7.68
C GLY A 212 -13.94 6.84 -6.56
N ALA A 213 -12.64 7.04 -6.81
CA ALA A 213 -11.58 6.77 -5.83
C ALA A 213 -11.70 7.57 -4.54
N PRO A 214 -11.88 8.90 -4.54
CA PRO A 214 -11.97 9.66 -3.30
C PRO A 214 -13.17 9.27 -2.44
N PHE A 215 -14.29 8.88 -3.07
CA PHE A 215 -15.47 8.40 -2.34
C PHE A 215 -15.18 7.10 -1.61
N HIS A 216 -14.49 6.13 -2.25
CA HIS A 216 -14.15 4.89 -1.55
C HIS A 216 -13.10 5.12 -0.46
N LEU A 217 -12.15 6.03 -0.66
CA LEU A 217 -11.14 6.35 0.36
C LEU A 217 -11.80 6.94 1.61
N LYS A 218 -12.73 7.90 1.45
CA LYS A 218 -13.51 8.43 2.57
C LYS A 218 -14.43 7.38 3.19
N ALA A 219 -15.04 6.51 2.39
CA ALA A 219 -15.82 5.38 2.89
C ALA A 219 -14.97 4.42 3.72
N ASN A 220 -13.71 4.18 3.32
CA ASN A 220 -12.76 3.40 4.10
C ASN A 220 -12.53 4.01 5.49
N CYS A 221 -12.49 5.35 5.62
CA CYS A 221 -12.40 6.01 6.93
C CYS A 221 -13.61 5.66 7.81
N TYR A 222 -14.83 5.80 7.29
CA TYR A 222 -16.04 5.41 8.04
C TYR A 222 -16.01 3.92 8.41
N ARG A 223 -15.60 3.05 7.49
CA ARG A 223 -15.46 1.61 7.79
C ARG A 223 -14.45 1.37 8.91
N GLN A 224 -13.30 2.05 8.92
CA GLN A 224 -12.31 1.94 9.98
C GLN A 224 -12.86 2.37 11.34
N LEU A 225 -13.68 3.39 11.37
CA LEU A 225 -14.37 3.86 12.57
C LEU A 225 -15.52 2.94 13.03
N GLY A 226 -15.84 1.89 12.24
CA GLY A 226 -16.98 1.01 12.51
C GLY A 226 -18.34 1.62 12.10
N GLU A 227 -18.35 2.75 11.41
CA GLU A 227 -19.54 3.45 10.95
C GLU A 227 -20.00 2.92 9.58
N PHE A 228 -20.26 1.62 9.50
CA PHE A 228 -20.53 0.89 8.26
C PHE A 228 -21.69 1.46 7.46
N GLU A 229 -22.76 1.95 8.13
CA GLU A 229 -23.93 2.53 7.46
C GLU A 229 -23.60 3.88 6.78
N LYS A 230 -22.71 4.70 7.36
CA LYS A 230 -22.25 5.94 6.73
C LYS A 230 -21.33 5.67 5.53
N ALA A 231 -20.61 4.56 5.54
CA ALA A 231 -19.74 4.16 4.44
C ALA A 231 -20.51 3.70 3.19
N LYS A 232 -21.66 3.03 3.35
CA LYS A 232 -22.45 2.44 2.24
C LYS A 232 -22.72 3.43 1.09
N PRO A 233 -23.31 4.62 1.31
CA PRO A 233 -23.64 5.52 0.21
C PRO A 233 -22.41 6.03 -0.55
N LEU A 234 -21.26 6.16 0.11
CA LEU A 234 -20.02 6.55 -0.53
C LEU A 234 -19.45 5.41 -1.39
N TYR A 235 -19.55 4.15 -0.95
CA TYR A 235 -19.18 3.01 -1.77
C TYR A 235 -20.06 2.87 -3.00
N GLU A 236 -21.38 3.04 -2.86
CA GLU A 236 -22.30 3.01 -4.02
C GLU A 236 -21.97 4.16 -5.00
N LYS A 237 -21.61 5.35 -4.50
CA LYS A 237 -21.15 6.46 -5.34
C LYS A 237 -19.83 6.15 -6.04
N SER A 238 -18.91 5.44 -5.37
CA SER A 238 -17.68 4.96 -5.97
C SER A 238 -17.94 3.97 -7.11
N ILE A 239 -18.85 3.02 -6.92
CA ILE A 239 -19.24 2.04 -7.95
C ILE A 239 -19.84 2.78 -9.16
N GLU A 240 -20.78 3.70 -8.94
CA GLU A 240 -21.42 4.50 -10.00
C GLU A 240 -20.37 5.21 -10.87
N LYS A 241 -19.43 5.90 -10.22
CA LYS A 241 -18.42 6.73 -10.92
C LYS A 241 -17.28 5.93 -11.58
N ARG A 242 -17.09 4.69 -11.16
CA ARG A 242 -16.09 3.79 -11.77
C ARG A 242 -16.66 2.85 -12.82
N LYS A 243 -17.97 2.96 -13.10
CA LYS A 243 -18.63 2.11 -14.10
C LYS A 243 -17.93 2.21 -15.45
N GLY A 244 -17.49 1.06 -15.98
CA GLY A 244 -16.74 0.96 -17.26
C GLY A 244 -15.25 1.29 -17.18
N LEU A 245 -14.72 1.68 -16.00
CA LEU A 245 -13.28 1.85 -15.80
C LEU A 245 -12.63 0.53 -15.33
N SER A 246 -11.32 0.41 -15.52
CA SER A 246 -10.56 -0.77 -15.05
C SER A 246 -10.65 -0.97 -13.53
N SER A 247 -10.93 0.08 -12.79
CA SER A 247 -11.06 0.08 -11.33
C SER A 247 -12.48 -0.21 -10.82
N GLU A 248 -13.46 -0.49 -11.68
CA GLU A 248 -14.84 -0.82 -11.28
C GLU A 248 -14.88 -2.03 -10.34
N GLY A 249 -14.15 -3.10 -10.66
CA GLY A 249 -14.04 -4.28 -9.79
C GLY A 249 -13.51 -3.96 -8.40
N THR A 250 -12.55 -3.05 -8.30
CA THR A 250 -12.02 -2.57 -7.00
C THR A 250 -13.11 -1.88 -6.17
N ALA A 251 -14.03 -1.11 -6.79
CA ALA A 251 -15.13 -0.47 -6.08
C ALA A 251 -16.08 -1.49 -5.42
N TYR A 252 -16.39 -2.57 -6.13
CA TYR A 252 -17.17 -3.67 -5.55
C TYR A 252 -16.45 -4.37 -4.40
N VAL A 253 -15.13 -4.61 -4.53
CA VAL A 253 -14.32 -5.22 -3.47
C VAL A 253 -14.34 -4.39 -2.19
N VAL A 254 -14.09 -3.08 -2.28
CA VAL A 254 -14.06 -2.23 -1.07
C VAL A 254 -15.44 -2.08 -0.42
N SER A 255 -16.52 -2.11 -1.23
CA SER A 255 -17.88 -2.26 -0.72
C SER A 255 -18.08 -3.60 -0.01
N GLY A 256 -17.59 -4.71 -0.57
CA GLY A 256 -17.60 -6.03 0.05
C GLY A 256 -16.88 -6.06 1.41
N HIS A 257 -15.75 -5.34 1.53
CA HIS A 257 -15.06 -5.19 2.82
C HIS A 257 -15.97 -4.54 3.89
N ASN A 258 -16.76 -3.55 3.51
CA ASN A 258 -17.69 -2.90 4.44
C ASN A 258 -18.73 -3.87 5.00
N TYR A 259 -19.32 -4.70 4.14
CA TYR A 259 -20.26 -5.74 4.55
C TYR A 259 -19.58 -6.81 5.42
N MET A 260 -18.38 -7.26 5.04
CA MET A 260 -17.62 -8.25 5.79
C MET A 260 -17.31 -7.79 7.24
N PHE A 261 -16.84 -6.55 7.42
CA PHE A 261 -16.55 -6.01 8.75
C PHE A 261 -17.80 -5.64 9.53
N GLY A 262 -18.90 -5.33 8.85
CA GLY A 262 -20.22 -5.13 9.41
C GLY A 262 -20.94 -6.44 9.81
N GLY A 263 -20.36 -7.61 9.52
CA GLY A 263 -20.89 -8.92 9.90
C GLY A 263 -21.75 -9.61 8.83
N ASP A 264 -21.98 -9.00 7.67
CA ASP A 264 -22.72 -9.58 6.55
C ASP A 264 -21.76 -10.25 5.55
N LEU A 265 -21.28 -11.45 5.89
CA LEU A 265 -20.34 -12.21 5.05
C LEU A 265 -20.98 -12.69 3.73
N THR A 266 -22.29 -12.92 3.70
CA THR A 266 -23.00 -13.33 2.49
C THR A 266 -22.93 -12.24 1.43
N THR A 267 -23.40 -11.05 1.76
CA THR A 267 -23.35 -9.89 0.85
C THR A 267 -21.90 -9.53 0.49
N ALA A 268 -20.94 -9.65 1.43
CA ALA A 268 -19.53 -9.42 1.16
C ALA A 268 -19.01 -10.34 0.04
N ARG A 269 -19.26 -11.64 0.14
CA ARG A 269 -18.84 -12.63 -0.87
C ARG A 269 -19.52 -12.43 -2.23
N GLU A 270 -20.80 -12.02 -2.24
CA GLU A 270 -21.52 -11.64 -3.47
C GLU A 270 -20.88 -10.42 -4.16
N ARG A 271 -20.46 -9.40 -3.38
CA ARG A 271 -19.73 -8.23 -3.90
C ARG A 271 -18.37 -8.64 -4.48
N TYR A 272 -17.62 -9.54 -3.83
CA TYR A 272 -16.36 -10.06 -4.35
C TYR A 272 -16.58 -10.87 -5.63
N ALA A 273 -17.58 -11.74 -5.69
CA ALA A 273 -17.92 -12.49 -6.90
C ALA A 273 -18.28 -11.57 -8.08
N SER A 274 -19.05 -10.50 -7.81
CA SER A 274 -19.37 -9.48 -8.82
C SER A 274 -18.12 -8.77 -9.33
N ALA A 275 -17.20 -8.42 -8.43
CA ALA A 275 -15.92 -7.81 -8.79
C ALA A 275 -15.05 -8.73 -9.66
N ILE A 276 -14.96 -10.01 -9.30
CA ILE A 276 -14.17 -11.01 -10.03
C ILE A 276 -14.71 -11.18 -11.46
N LYS A 277 -16.04 -11.23 -11.62
CA LYS A 277 -16.69 -11.34 -12.93
C LYS A 277 -16.42 -10.15 -13.84
N LEU A 278 -16.31 -8.93 -13.28
CA LEU A 278 -16.04 -7.71 -14.05
C LEU A 278 -14.62 -7.66 -14.64
N VAL A 279 -13.70 -8.44 -14.10
CA VAL A 279 -12.28 -8.44 -14.51
C VAL A 279 -11.82 -9.78 -15.05
N ASP A 280 -12.74 -10.64 -15.50
CA ASP A 280 -12.43 -12.01 -15.92
C ASP A 280 -11.47 -12.05 -17.13
N ASP A 281 -11.50 -11.06 -17.98
CA ASP A 281 -10.60 -10.85 -19.12
C ASP A 281 -9.25 -10.23 -18.74
N ASN A 282 -9.07 -9.76 -17.50
CA ASN A 282 -7.82 -9.23 -16.97
C ASN A 282 -7.21 -10.18 -15.93
N PRO A 283 -6.29 -11.08 -16.34
CA PRO A 283 -5.78 -12.14 -15.45
C PRO A 283 -5.16 -11.61 -14.15
N ASN A 284 -4.48 -10.45 -14.19
CA ASN A 284 -3.86 -9.88 -13.01
C ASN A 284 -4.89 -9.35 -12.00
N SER A 285 -5.86 -8.58 -12.46
CA SER A 285 -6.96 -8.09 -11.62
C SER A 285 -7.80 -9.24 -11.09
N TRP A 286 -8.13 -10.21 -11.95
CA TRP A 286 -8.85 -11.42 -11.56
C TRP A 286 -8.16 -12.15 -10.40
N PHE A 287 -6.84 -12.37 -10.49
CA PHE A 287 -6.08 -13.02 -9.41
C PHE A 287 -6.16 -12.23 -8.09
N ILE A 288 -5.90 -10.92 -8.15
CA ILE A 288 -5.90 -10.07 -6.96
C ILE A 288 -7.29 -10.02 -6.30
N LEU A 289 -8.37 -9.93 -7.08
CA LEU A 289 -9.72 -9.87 -6.52
C LEU A 289 -10.14 -11.22 -5.89
N ASN A 290 -9.66 -12.35 -6.42
CA ASN A 290 -9.84 -13.66 -5.80
C ASN A 290 -9.14 -13.79 -4.43
N LEU A 291 -8.04 -13.06 -4.19
CA LEU A 291 -7.42 -13.04 -2.87
C LEU A 291 -8.33 -12.42 -1.81
N TYR A 292 -9.11 -11.38 -2.14
CA TYR A 292 -10.06 -10.81 -1.18
C TYR A 292 -11.20 -11.78 -0.85
N LEU A 293 -11.66 -12.58 -1.82
CA LEU A 293 -12.58 -13.66 -1.54
C LEU A 293 -11.94 -14.71 -0.60
N THR A 294 -10.69 -15.09 -0.83
CA THR A 294 -9.92 -15.97 0.06
C THR A 294 -9.85 -15.40 1.48
N TYR A 295 -9.56 -14.08 1.62
CA TYR A 295 -9.51 -13.44 2.94
C TYR A 295 -10.85 -13.46 3.69
N SER A 296 -11.98 -13.44 2.97
CA SER A 296 -13.30 -13.54 3.62
C SER A 296 -13.50 -14.88 4.31
N TYR A 297 -12.93 -15.96 3.78
CA TYR A 297 -12.94 -17.29 4.44
C TYR A 297 -12.00 -17.32 5.65
N ILE A 298 -10.78 -16.74 5.52
CA ILE A 298 -9.85 -16.63 6.67
C ILE A 298 -10.49 -15.79 7.79
N PHE A 299 -11.15 -14.69 7.44
CA PHE A 299 -11.85 -13.82 8.39
C PHE A 299 -12.96 -14.55 9.14
N ASP A 300 -13.65 -15.48 8.48
CA ASP A 300 -14.67 -16.39 9.02
C ASP A 300 -14.07 -17.56 9.81
N ASN A 301 -12.74 -17.66 9.90
CA ASN A 301 -12.00 -18.81 10.44
C ASN A 301 -12.19 -20.11 9.64
N ASP A 302 -12.67 -20.00 8.43
CA ASP A 302 -12.83 -21.14 7.50
C ASP A 302 -11.54 -21.28 6.64
N TYR A 303 -10.48 -21.81 7.25
CA TYR A 303 -9.22 -22.02 6.56
C TYR A 303 -9.34 -23.06 5.44
N ILE A 304 -10.24 -24.04 5.58
CA ILE A 304 -10.47 -25.04 4.52
C ILE A 304 -11.11 -24.40 3.31
N GLY A 305 -12.18 -23.60 3.50
CA GLY A 305 -12.79 -22.84 2.40
C GLY A 305 -11.82 -21.85 1.74
N ALA A 306 -10.91 -21.25 2.51
CA ALA A 306 -9.84 -20.42 1.96
C ALA A 306 -8.86 -21.22 1.09
N ILE A 307 -8.45 -22.42 1.54
CA ILE A 307 -7.57 -23.35 0.81
C ILE A 307 -8.25 -23.81 -0.48
N ASP A 308 -9.50 -24.19 -0.42
CA ASP A 308 -10.28 -24.64 -1.58
C ASP A 308 -10.39 -23.54 -2.63
N ASN A 309 -10.72 -22.30 -2.19
CA ASN A 309 -10.79 -21.16 -3.09
C ASN A 309 -9.45 -20.86 -3.76
N ILE A 310 -8.35 -20.74 -3.00
CA ILE A 310 -7.04 -20.41 -3.59
C ILE A 310 -6.48 -21.57 -4.43
N SER A 311 -6.82 -22.83 -4.13
CA SER A 311 -6.45 -23.99 -4.94
C SER A 311 -7.19 -23.98 -6.29
N SER A 312 -8.48 -23.64 -6.30
CA SER A 312 -9.25 -23.43 -7.53
C SER A 312 -8.66 -22.30 -8.37
N VAL A 313 -8.25 -21.18 -7.73
CA VAL A 313 -7.57 -20.09 -8.41
C VAL A 313 -6.25 -20.55 -9.02
N GLU A 314 -5.44 -21.31 -8.29
CA GLU A 314 -4.13 -21.79 -8.76
C GLU A 314 -4.27 -22.68 -10.01
N ILE A 315 -5.26 -23.58 -10.06
CA ILE A 315 -5.54 -24.44 -11.22
C ILE A 315 -5.86 -23.56 -12.46
N GLN A 316 -6.66 -22.51 -12.31
CA GLN A 316 -7.05 -21.63 -13.39
C GLN A 316 -5.92 -20.72 -13.89
N LEU A 317 -4.81 -20.55 -13.14
CA LEU A 317 -3.69 -19.71 -13.58
C LEU A 317 -3.06 -20.20 -14.89
N ASP A 318 -2.98 -21.52 -15.10
CA ASP A 318 -2.39 -22.10 -16.32
C ASP A 318 -3.26 -21.92 -17.57
N GLU A 319 -4.56 -21.69 -17.38
CA GLU A 319 -5.52 -21.47 -18.46
C GLU A 319 -5.60 -19.97 -18.88
N ARG A 320 -5.02 -19.07 -18.07
CA ARG A 320 -5.05 -17.64 -18.30
C ARG A 320 -3.79 -17.14 -19.01
N ASN A 321 -3.97 -16.13 -19.82
CA ASN A 321 -2.88 -15.56 -20.65
C ASN A 321 -1.91 -14.73 -19.82
N PHE A 322 -1.10 -15.39 -18.99
CA PHE A 322 0.05 -14.79 -18.30
C PHE A 322 1.34 -15.02 -19.09
N ASP A 323 2.26 -14.05 -19.07
CA ASP A 323 3.65 -14.35 -19.40
C ASP A 323 4.28 -15.25 -18.32
N GLU A 324 5.35 -15.97 -18.68
CA GLU A 324 5.96 -16.98 -17.80
C GLU A 324 6.38 -16.39 -16.43
N ILE A 325 6.92 -15.19 -16.40
CA ILE A 325 7.43 -14.55 -15.17
C ILE A 325 6.28 -14.14 -14.25
N THR A 326 5.23 -13.57 -14.83
CA THR A 326 4.01 -13.21 -14.09
C THR A 326 3.28 -14.48 -13.60
N LEU A 327 3.19 -15.52 -14.41
CA LEU A 327 2.62 -16.80 -14.00
C LEU A 327 3.35 -17.38 -12.78
N LEU A 328 4.70 -17.41 -12.80
CA LEU A 328 5.51 -17.86 -11.67
C LEU A 328 5.27 -17.02 -10.41
N LEU A 329 5.13 -15.69 -10.57
CA LEU A 329 4.79 -14.79 -9.47
C LEU A 329 3.43 -15.16 -8.86
N ARG A 330 2.39 -15.35 -9.68
CA ARG A 330 1.04 -15.65 -9.21
C ARG A 330 0.95 -17.04 -8.57
N LYS A 331 1.62 -18.05 -9.14
CA LYS A 331 1.75 -19.37 -8.51
C LYS A 331 2.48 -19.31 -7.17
N GLY A 332 3.54 -18.53 -7.07
CA GLY A 332 4.23 -18.27 -5.81
C GLY A 332 3.34 -17.59 -4.76
N GLN A 333 2.50 -16.65 -5.18
CA GLN A 333 1.52 -15.98 -4.31
C GLN A 333 0.41 -16.94 -3.86
N ALA A 334 -0.13 -17.76 -4.75
CA ALA A 334 -1.13 -18.77 -4.39
C ALA A 334 -0.56 -19.78 -3.38
N SER A 335 0.65 -20.29 -3.62
CA SER A 335 1.35 -21.19 -2.69
C SER A 335 1.58 -20.53 -1.32
N TRP A 336 1.89 -19.22 -1.28
CA TRP A 336 2.03 -18.46 -0.04
C TRP A 336 0.73 -18.39 0.75
N HIS A 337 -0.41 -18.13 0.10
CA HIS A 337 -1.71 -18.09 0.78
C HIS A 337 -2.12 -19.47 1.30
N LYS A 338 -1.84 -20.53 0.54
CA LYS A 338 -2.03 -21.91 1.03
C LYS A 338 -1.16 -22.17 2.26
N MET A 339 0.12 -21.83 2.20
CA MET A 339 1.05 -21.99 3.33
C MET A 339 0.52 -21.31 4.60
N ILE A 340 0.04 -20.06 4.50
CA ILE A 340 -0.54 -19.34 5.65
C ILE A 340 -1.75 -20.10 6.20
N CYS A 341 -2.69 -20.50 5.33
CA CYS A 341 -3.90 -21.19 5.76
C CYS A 341 -3.57 -22.53 6.41
N TYR A 342 -2.69 -23.33 5.83
CA TYR A 342 -2.24 -24.58 6.41
C TYR A 342 -1.55 -24.38 7.76
N ALA A 343 -0.62 -23.41 7.85
CA ALA A 343 0.13 -23.16 9.08
C ALA A 343 -0.80 -22.70 10.23
N HIS A 344 -1.77 -21.82 9.97
CA HIS A 344 -2.73 -21.38 10.99
C HIS A 344 -3.82 -22.41 11.27
N ASN A 345 -4.03 -23.39 10.41
CA ASN A 345 -4.91 -24.55 10.62
C ASN A 345 -4.16 -25.76 11.18
N GLN A 346 -2.90 -25.63 11.60
CA GLN A 346 -2.06 -26.69 12.19
C GLN A 346 -1.82 -27.90 11.26
N MET A 347 -1.81 -27.69 9.96
CA MET A 347 -1.54 -28.71 8.92
C MET A 347 -0.07 -28.60 8.50
N GLU A 348 0.82 -29.30 9.23
CA GLU A 348 2.27 -29.06 9.16
C GLU A 348 2.86 -29.49 7.81
N ASP A 349 2.60 -30.72 7.37
CA ASP A 349 3.18 -31.27 6.13
C ASP A 349 2.75 -30.45 4.89
N GLU A 350 1.47 -30.04 4.85
CA GLU A 350 0.90 -29.23 3.78
C GLU A 350 1.48 -27.81 3.79
N ALA A 351 1.71 -27.22 4.99
CA ALA A 351 2.33 -25.92 5.11
C ALA A 351 3.77 -25.91 4.54
N TYR A 352 4.59 -26.94 4.89
CA TYR A 352 5.94 -27.06 4.33
C TYR A 352 5.93 -27.37 2.84
N SER A 353 4.98 -28.19 2.36
CA SER A 353 4.81 -28.46 0.94
C SER A 353 4.51 -27.17 0.16
N ALA A 354 3.57 -26.35 0.64
CA ALA A 354 3.21 -25.10 0.02
C ALA A 354 4.38 -24.08 0.07
N LEU A 355 5.13 -24.02 1.19
CA LEU A 355 6.35 -23.22 1.31
C LEU A 355 7.41 -23.65 0.28
N GLY A 356 7.64 -24.96 0.11
CA GLY A 356 8.58 -25.49 -0.86
C GLY A 356 8.21 -25.10 -2.30
N GLN A 357 6.92 -25.14 -2.65
CA GLN A 357 6.42 -24.71 -3.95
C GLN A 357 6.66 -23.21 -4.18
N ARG A 358 6.33 -22.37 -3.19
CA ARG A 358 6.60 -20.93 -3.26
C ARG A 358 8.07 -20.62 -3.50
N ILE A 359 8.96 -21.24 -2.74
CA ILE A 359 10.42 -21.07 -2.89
C ILE A 359 10.86 -21.46 -4.30
N LYS A 360 10.37 -22.60 -4.83
CA LYS A 360 10.66 -23.07 -6.18
C LYS A 360 10.24 -22.05 -7.25
N PHE A 361 8.99 -21.53 -7.17
CA PHE A 361 8.49 -20.57 -8.13
C PHE A 361 9.26 -19.25 -8.07
N ASN A 362 9.54 -18.74 -6.88
CA ASN A 362 10.28 -17.49 -6.70
C ASN A 362 11.74 -17.61 -7.18
N LYS A 363 12.43 -18.73 -6.93
CA LYS A 363 13.79 -18.98 -7.45
C LYS A 363 13.81 -19.01 -8.98
N LYS A 364 12.88 -19.79 -9.59
CA LYS A 364 12.79 -19.84 -11.06
C LYS A 364 12.52 -18.45 -11.66
N ARG A 365 11.64 -17.66 -11.03
CA ARG A 365 11.38 -16.27 -11.45
C ARG A 365 12.64 -15.40 -11.37
N ALA A 366 13.42 -15.48 -10.28
CA ALA A 366 14.65 -14.72 -10.13
C ALA A 366 15.72 -15.12 -11.16
N GLU A 367 15.83 -16.41 -11.48
CA GLU A 367 16.76 -16.94 -12.50
C GLU A 367 16.41 -16.38 -13.90
N LEU A 368 15.12 -16.29 -14.24
CA LEU A 368 14.65 -15.74 -15.52
C LEU A 368 14.87 -14.23 -15.61
N LEU A 369 14.66 -13.50 -14.50
CA LEU A 369 14.82 -12.05 -14.46
C LEU A 369 16.29 -11.63 -14.48
N LYS A 370 17.21 -12.41 -13.91
CA LYS A 370 18.63 -12.12 -13.78
C LYS A 370 18.94 -10.77 -13.13
N ASP A 371 18.02 -10.32 -12.26
CA ASP A 371 18.17 -9.07 -11.50
C ASP A 371 18.70 -9.34 -10.09
N ALA A 372 19.73 -8.60 -9.71
CA ALA A 372 20.41 -8.80 -8.42
C ALA A 372 19.51 -8.44 -7.23
N ASN A 373 18.66 -7.42 -7.37
CA ASN A 373 17.73 -6.99 -6.31
C ASN A 373 16.64 -8.04 -6.12
N VAL A 374 16.03 -8.52 -7.21
CA VAL A 374 15.04 -9.62 -7.17
C VAL A 374 15.67 -10.87 -6.55
N THR A 375 16.90 -11.21 -6.90
CA THR A 375 17.61 -12.35 -6.32
C THR A 375 17.79 -12.19 -4.81
N ARG A 376 18.17 -10.99 -4.35
CA ARG A 376 18.32 -10.67 -2.92
C ARG A 376 16.96 -10.76 -2.18
N GLU A 377 15.92 -10.20 -2.75
CA GLU A 377 14.56 -10.26 -2.19
C GLU A 377 14.06 -11.70 -2.05
N VAL A 378 14.24 -12.53 -3.07
CA VAL A 378 13.85 -13.95 -3.03
C VAL A 378 14.61 -14.70 -1.95
N LYS A 379 15.92 -14.45 -1.78
CA LYS A 379 16.70 -15.05 -0.69
C LYS A 379 16.23 -14.59 0.69
N SER A 380 15.92 -13.31 0.84
CA SER A 380 15.35 -12.74 2.07
C SER A 380 14.01 -13.37 2.42
N ASP A 381 13.10 -13.42 1.45
CA ASP A 381 11.76 -13.99 1.58
C ASP A 381 11.80 -15.48 1.96
N GLU A 382 12.70 -16.26 1.35
CA GLU A 382 12.91 -17.66 1.69
C GLU A 382 13.28 -17.82 3.18
N GLN A 383 14.24 -17.04 3.69
CA GLN A 383 14.66 -17.13 5.08
C GLN A 383 13.55 -16.68 6.05
N PHE A 384 12.87 -15.58 5.71
CA PHE A 384 11.78 -15.04 6.51
C PHE A 384 10.65 -16.06 6.65
N GLN A 385 10.16 -16.61 5.54
CA GLN A 385 9.01 -17.51 5.56
C GLN A 385 9.34 -18.87 6.16
N THR A 386 10.55 -19.37 5.92
CA THR A 386 10.99 -20.62 6.56
C THR A 386 11.09 -20.44 8.08
N ALA A 387 11.65 -19.32 8.55
CA ALA A 387 11.67 -19.01 9.98
C ALA A 387 10.25 -18.91 10.56
N TRP A 388 9.34 -18.24 9.86
CA TRP A 388 7.97 -18.05 10.30
C TRP A 388 7.23 -19.37 10.47
N VAL A 389 7.25 -20.24 9.45
CA VAL A 389 6.62 -21.57 9.51
C VAL A 389 7.26 -22.42 10.62
N ASN A 390 8.60 -22.41 10.75
CA ASN A 390 9.30 -23.12 11.82
C ASN A 390 8.84 -22.65 13.22
N ILE A 391 8.64 -21.33 13.43
CA ILE A 391 8.14 -20.78 14.69
C ILE A 391 6.72 -21.30 14.98
N LEU A 392 5.83 -21.30 13.99
CA LEU A 392 4.44 -21.70 14.15
C LEU A 392 4.31 -23.21 14.52
N PHE A 393 5.27 -24.03 14.11
CA PHE A 393 5.33 -25.47 14.43
C PHE A 393 6.35 -25.82 15.53
N GLY A 394 6.82 -24.85 16.30
CA GLY A 394 7.70 -25.09 17.47
C GLY A 394 9.15 -25.50 17.14
N LYS A 395 9.58 -25.38 15.89
CA LYS A 395 10.95 -25.71 15.45
C LYS A 395 11.90 -24.53 15.65
N TYR A 396 12.04 -24.08 16.90
CA TYR A 396 12.71 -22.81 17.22
C TYR A 396 14.20 -22.78 16.87
N GLU A 397 14.92 -23.89 17.04
CA GLU A 397 16.34 -23.97 16.68
C GLU A 397 16.57 -23.82 15.16
N ASP A 398 15.69 -24.34 14.33
CA ASP A 398 15.76 -24.15 12.89
C ASP A 398 15.31 -22.75 12.47
N ALA A 399 14.31 -22.18 13.16
CA ALA A 399 13.93 -20.79 12.99
C ALA A 399 15.11 -19.83 13.27
N LYS A 400 15.85 -20.02 14.36
CA LYS A 400 17.04 -19.21 14.71
C LYS A 400 18.10 -19.22 13.61
N LYS A 401 18.38 -20.40 13.00
CA LYS A 401 19.30 -20.52 11.88
C LYS A 401 18.86 -19.69 10.67
N ASN A 402 17.56 -19.69 10.37
CA ASN A 402 16.99 -18.88 9.28
C ASN A 402 17.03 -17.38 9.63
N LEU A 403 16.70 -17.01 10.85
CA LEU A 403 16.77 -15.62 11.33
C LEU A 403 18.19 -15.05 11.23
N GLU A 404 19.23 -15.80 11.57
CA GLU A 404 20.62 -15.35 11.41
C GLU A 404 21.00 -15.12 9.94
N LYS A 405 20.51 -15.95 9.02
CA LYS A 405 20.68 -15.72 7.58
C LYS A 405 19.93 -14.48 7.11
N LEU A 406 18.68 -14.32 7.54
CA LEU A 406 17.85 -13.15 7.23
C LEU A 406 18.53 -11.86 7.70
N LYS A 407 19.00 -11.83 8.94
CA LYS A 407 19.72 -10.70 9.54
C LYS A 407 20.92 -10.28 8.70
N LYS A 408 21.72 -11.25 8.23
CA LYS A 408 22.88 -10.98 7.36
C LYS A 408 22.50 -10.33 6.04
N ILE A 409 21.38 -10.75 5.43
CA ILE A 409 20.87 -10.18 4.17
C ILE A 409 20.38 -8.74 4.42
N GLN A 410 19.58 -8.53 5.47
CA GLN A 410 18.96 -7.24 5.74
C GLN A 410 19.95 -6.16 6.18
N LYS A 411 21.00 -6.52 6.93
CA LYS A 411 22.07 -5.58 7.33
C LYS A 411 22.87 -4.98 6.16
N GLN A 412 22.72 -5.53 4.96
CA GLN A 412 23.37 -4.99 3.76
C GLN A 412 22.58 -3.83 3.11
N ARG A 413 21.39 -3.51 3.65
CA ARG A 413 20.53 -2.44 3.14
C ARG A 413 20.71 -1.17 3.97
N ASN A 414 20.79 -0.03 3.29
CA ASN A 414 20.76 1.30 3.91
C ASN A 414 19.31 1.77 4.13
N ASP A 415 18.54 0.94 4.83
CA ASP A 415 17.11 1.14 5.05
C ASP A 415 16.83 0.94 6.56
N PRO A 416 16.41 1.98 7.29
CA PRO A 416 16.17 1.88 8.73
C PRO A 416 15.07 0.87 9.09
N THR A 417 14.20 0.53 8.14
CA THR A 417 13.12 -0.43 8.35
C THR A 417 13.48 -1.86 7.95
N ALA A 418 14.65 -2.06 7.34
CA ALA A 418 15.06 -3.37 6.81
C ALA A 418 15.01 -4.50 7.85
N MET A 419 15.28 -4.19 9.11
CA MET A 419 15.30 -5.16 10.20
C MET A 419 13.93 -5.46 10.83
N TYR A 420 12.86 -4.73 10.48
CA TYR A 420 11.56 -4.88 11.13
C TYR A 420 10.99 -6.31 11.07
N GLY A 421 11.08 -6.96 9.90
CA GLY A 421 10.63 -8.34 9.73
C GLY A 421 11.44 -9.33 10.57
N TYR A 422 12.76 -9.14 10.65
CA TYR A 422 13.61 -9.93 11.54
C TYR A 422 13.19 -9.82 13.00
N HIS A 423 13.01 -8.59 13.48
CA HIS A 423 12.61 -8.32 14.88
C HIS A 423 11.22 -8.88 15.19
N GLY A 424 10.26 -8.76 14.27
CA GLY A 424 8.94 -9.36 14.43
C GLY A 424 8.99 -10.87 14.64
N LEU A 425 9.74 -11.61 13.80
CA LEU A 425 9.89 -13.06 13.92
C LEU A 425 10.74 -13.48 15.11
N ALA A 426 11.81 -12.74 15.43
CA ALA A 426 12.64 -13.00 16.62
C ALA A 426 11.81 -12.83 17.90
N GLY A 427 10.98 -11.77 17.95
CA GLY A 427 10.03 -11.57 19.05
C GLY A 427 9.05 -12.73 19.21
N MET A 428 8.48 -13.24 18.10
CA MET A 428 7.61 -14.41 18.13
C MET A 428 8.33 -15.66 18.65
N ALA A 429 9.55 -15.93 18.17
CA ALA A 429 10.32 -17.09 18.61
C ALA A 429 10.59 -17.02 20.11
N HIS A 430 11.05 -15.89 20.63
CA HIS A 430 11.30 -15.71 22.06
C HIS A 430 10.02 -15.82 22.90
N LEU A 431 8.90 -15.29 22.43
CA LEU A 431 7.61 -15.44 23.10
C LEU A 431 7.22 -16.91 23.25
N MET A 432 7.32 -17.69 22.16
CA MET A 432 6.97 -19.10 22.16
C MET A 432 7.91 -19.98 23.00
N GLU A 433 9.15 -19.54 23.20
CA GLU A 433 10.11 -20.16 24.13
C GLU A 433 9.91 -19.72 25.59
N GLY A 434 8.97 -18.79 25.88
CA GLY A 434 8.72 -18.27 27.22
C GLY A 434 9.66 -17.13 27.64
N ASN A 435 10.49 -16.60 26.75
CA ASN A 435 11.45 -15.52 27.01
C ASN A 435 10.78 -14.14 26.76
N HIS A 436 9.87 -13.76 27.64
CA HIS A 436 8.97 -12.62 27.42
C HIS A 436 9.71 -11.27 27.32
N GLU A 437 10.77 -11.05 28.09
CA GLU A 437 11.58 -9.82 28.05
C GLU A 437 12.28 -9.66 26.69
N LEU A 438 12.94 -10.71 26.20
CA LEU A 438 13.59 -10.71 24.89
C LEU A 438 12.56 -10.58 23.74
N ALA A 439 11.38 -11.15 23.92
CA ALA A 439 10.28 -10.99 22.98
C ALA A 439 9.88 -9.52 22.85
N LEU A 440 9.65 -8.83 23.98
CA LEU A 440 9.28 -7.42 24.02
C LEU A 440 10.37 -6.51 23.48
N GLU A 441 11.65 -6.78 23.81
CA GLU A 441 12.79 -6.05 23.25
C GLU A 441 12.76 -6.10 21.70
N ASN A 442 12.57 -7.30 21.14
CA ASN A 442 12.50 -7.46 19.68
C ASN A 442 11.27 -6.78 19.10
N PHE A 443 10.07 -6.96 19.65
CA PHE A 443 8.89 -6.29 19.11
C PHE A 443 8.99 -4.76 19.16
N ASN A 444 9.67 -4.19 20.16
CA ASN A 444 9.90 -2.74 20.26
C ASN A 444 10.90 -2.22 19.21
N ASN A 445 11.77 -3.08 18.69
CA ASN A 445 12.66 -2.78 17.55
C ASN A 445 12.03 -3.13 16.20
N GLY A 446 10.80 -3.64 16.18
CA GLY A 446 10.04 -3.98 14.98
C GLY A 446 9.19 -2.83 14.46
N ASN A 447 8.32 -3.15 13.51
CA ASN A 447 7.35 -2.19 12.98
C ASN A 447 6.16 -2.06 13.95
N GLU A 448 5.98 -0.88 14.52
CA GLU A 448 4.88 -0.58 15.44
C GLU A 448 3.48 -0.69 14.82
N THR A 449 3.37 -0.64 13.48
CA THR A 449 2.10 -0.76 12.76
C THR A 449 1.85 -2.15 12.19
N ALA A 450 2.78 -3.10 12.41
CA ALA A 450 2.66 -4.46 11.89
C ALA A 450 1.68 -5.29 12.74
N ILE A 451 0.41 -5.18 12.44
CA ILE A 451 -0.72 -5.75 13.20
C ILE A 451 -0.54 -7.24 13.56
N TYR A 452 0.01 -8.05 12.64
CA TYR A 452 0.27 -9.45 12.93
C TYR A 452 1.25 -9.63 14.08
N PHE A 453 2.37 -8.90 14.06
CA PHE A 453 3.36 -8.95 15.13
C PHE A 453 2.89 -8.26 16.41
N ASN A 454 2.07 -7.20 16.27
CA ASN A 454 1.46 -6.53 17.43
C ASN A 454 0.55 -7.46 18.22
N TYR A 455 -0.16 -8.40 17.57
CA TYR A 455 -0.90 -9.41 18.29
C TYR A 455 0.01 -10.22 19.24
N PHE A 456 1.17 -10.68 18.75
CA PHE A 456 2.14 -11.42 19.55
C PHE A 456 2.83 -10.54 20.60
N LYS A 457 3.07 -9.25 20.31
CA LYS A 457 3.52 -8.26 21.30
C LYS A 457 2.50 -8.14 22.46
N GLY A 458 1.20 -8.08 22.14
CA GLY A 458 0.14 -8.10 23.14
C GLY A 458 0.15 -9.35 24.01
N LEU A 459 0.41 -10.53 23.41
CA LEU A 459 0.57 -11.77 24.17
C LEU A 459 1.82 -11.74 25.09
N ALA A 460 2.94 -11.18 24.61
CA ALA A 460 4.16 -11.04 25.40
C ALA A 460 3.96 -10.10 26.59
N LEU A 461 3.29 -8.96 26.38
CA LEU A 461 2.92 -8.01 27.45
C LEU A 461 2.04 -8.69 28.51
N LYS A 462 1.02 -9.43 28.07
CA LYS A 462 0.14 -10.17 28.97
C LYS A 462 0.91 -11.21 29.79
N ALA A 463 1.81 -11.96 29.15
CA ALA A 463 2.64 -12.95 29.81
C ALA A 463 3.66 -12.32 30.80
N ALA A 464 4.09 -11.08 30.55
CA ALA A 464 4.95 -10.30 31.45
C ALA A 464 4.16 -9.57 32.56
N GLY A 465 2.83 -9.73 32.66
CA GLY A 465 1.97 -9.10 33.67
C GLY A 465 1.53 -7.66 33.32
N ASN A 466 1.78 -7.18 32.10
CA ASN A 466 1.40 -5.84 31.64
C ASN A 466 0.01 -5.89 30.94
N ASP A 467 -1.02 -6.26 31.70
CA ASP A 467 -2.38 -6.49 31.16
C ASP A 467 -3.00 -5.25 30.51
N GLU A 468 -2.76 -4.05 31.04
CA GLU A 468 -3.31 -2.81 30.50
C GLU A 468 -2.79 -2.50 29.10
N ASP A 469 -1.47 -2.61 28.89
CA ASP A 469 -0.86 -2.36 27.58
C ASP A 469 -1.23 -3.48 26.59
N ALA A 470 -1.32 -4.72 27.05
CA ALA A 470 -1.83 -5.83 26.23
C ALA A 470 -3.26 -5.56 25.75
N LYS A 471 -4.17 -5.11 26.63
CA LYS A 471 -5.55 -4.76 26.27
C LYS A 471 -5.62 -3.62 25.25
N LYS A 472 -4.75 -2.59 25.37
CA LYS A 472 -4.70 -1.50 24.38
C LYS A 472 -4.42 -2.06 22.99
N ILE A 473 -3.37 -2.88 22.86
CA ILE A 473 -2.99 -3.50 21.58
C ILE A 473 -4.13 -4.38 21.03
N PHE A 474 -4.74 -5.24 21.86
CA PHE A 474 -5.83 -6.09 21.39
C PHE A 474 -7.06 -5.28 20.99
N ASN A 475 -7.38 -4.18 21.67
CA ASN A 475 -8.47 -3.27 21.28
C ASN A 475 -8.21 -2.60 19.94
N GLU A 476 -6.99 -2.14 19.67
CA GLU A 476 -6.62 -1.54 18.39
C GLU A 476 -6.78 -2.56 17.25
N ILE A 477 -6.26 -3.79 17.43
CA ILE A 477 -6.41 -4.86 16.44
C ILE A 477 -7.89 -5.21 16.22
N ALA A 478 -8.67 -5.34 17.31
CA ALA A 478 -10.09 -5.70 17.24
C ALA A 478 -10.95 -4.64 16.51
N LYS A 479 -10.57 -3.36 16.60
CA LYS A 479 -11.22 -2.23 15.92
C LYS A 479 -10.77 -2.03 14.48
N THR A 480 -9.64 -2.64 14.06
CA THR A 480 -9.13 -2.47 12.70
C THR A 480 -10.05 -3.14 11.69
N ASN A 481 -10.61 -2.35 10.76
CA ASN A 481 -11.55 -2.79 9.73
C ASN A 481 -10.95 -2.63 8.33
N PHE A 482 -9.68 -3.02 8.15
CA PHE A 482 -8.96 -3.05 6.89
C PHE A 482 -8.76 -4.49 6.40
N SER A 483 -9.08 -4.79 5.14
CA SER A 483 -9.00 -6.17 4.61
C SER A 483 -7.58 -6.51 4.17
N SER A 484 -6.97 -7.42 4.89
CA SER A 484 -5.70 -8.04 4.56
C SER A 484 -5.61 -9.42 5.25
N TRP A 485 -4.71 -10.26 4.80
CA TRP A 485 -4.54 -11.62 5.36
C TRP A 485 -4.20 -11.60 6.86
N ASN A 486 -3.36 -10.67 7.29
CA ASN A 486 -2.93 -10.54 8.68
C ASN A 486 -4.08 -10.14 9.60
N ILE A 487 -4.88 -9.15 9.22
CA ILE A 487 -6.08 -8.75 9.94
C ILE A 487 -7.09 -9.90 10.02
N ALA A 488 -7.29 -10.61 8.90
CA ALA A 488 -8.19 -11.75 8.86
C ALA A 488 -7.84 -12.82 9.90
N ILE A 489 -6.54 -13.03 10.17
CA ILE A 489 -6.07 -13.97 11.18
C ILE A 489 -6.21 -13.40 12.59
N VAL A 490 -5.61 -12.22 12.86
CA VAL A 490 -5.39 -11.78 14.25
C VAL A 490 -6.56 -11.03 14.87
N ARG A 491 -7.47 -10.42 14.06
CA ARG A 491 -8.59 -9.64 14.60
C ARG A 491 -9.51 -10.47 15.49
N ARG A 492 -9.87 -11.67 15.05
CA ARG A 492 -10.69 -12.60 15.85
C ARG A 492 -9.95 -13.06 17.11
N LEU A 493 -8.65 -13.35 16.98
CA LEU A 493 -7.81 -13.76 18.10
C LEU A 493 -7.71 -12.65 19.16
N ALA A 494 -7.57 -11.38 18.73
CA ALA A 494 -7.57 -10.24 19.63
C ALA A 494 -8.92 -10.06 20.34
N LYS A 495 -10.06 -10.19 19.61
CA LYS A 495 -11.40 -10.20 20.23
C LYS A 495 -11.54 -11.28 21.29
N LYS A 496 -11.01 -12.48 21.03
CA LYS A 496 -11.00 -13.57 22.03
C LYS A 496 -10.20 -13.21 23.28
N GLN A 497 -9.05 -12.52 23.15
CA GLN A 497 -8.29 -12.04 24.31
C GLN A 497 -9.05 -10.99 25.13
N LEU A 498 -9.98 -10.26 24.52
CA LEU A 498 -10.85 -9.27 25.15
C LEU A 498 -12.16 -9.86 25.69
N GLY A 499 -12.43 -11.15 25.49
CA GLY A 499 -13.71 -11.77 25.86
C GLY A 499 -14.89 -11.35 24.96
N GLN A 500 -14.64 -10.92 23.72
CA GLN A 500 -15.62 -10.40 22.76
C GLN A 500 -15.93 -11.39 21.61
N ALA A 501 -15.39 -12.61 21.64
CA ALA A 501 -15.53 -13.63 20.58
C ALA A 501 -16.47 -14.76 21.00
#